data_2f64bc0ab1d6916da7860033c18088d5
#
_entry.id   2f64bc0ab1d6916da7860033c18088d5
#
_cell.length_a   1.000
_cell.length_b   1.000
_cell.length_c   1.000
_cell.angle_alpha   90.00
_cell.angle_beta   90.00
_cell.angle_gamma   90.00
#
_symmetry.space_group_name_H-M   'P 1'
#
loop_
_entity.id
_entity.type
_entity.pdbx_description
1 polymer ?
#
loop_
_entity_poly.entity_id
_entity_poly.type
_entity_poly.pdbx_seq_one_letter_code
_entity_poly.pdbx_strand_id
1 'polypeptide(L)'
;TLEQDLSRRDLTINAIAESADGQLIDPYGGQQDIAERKLRHVSTAFIEDPLRVLRVARFAARFQPLGFTVADETLALMKSITASGELEHLTPERIWQETLRALSENSPRTYIEVLRECGALKVLFPELDRLFGVPQRADFHPEVDTGIHLLMAMDQATKLSPGPEVRFAVMMHDLGKGITPEHILPRHIGHEE
;
A
#
# COMPACT_ATOMS: atom_id res chain seq x y z
N THR A 1 -9.99 -24.25 -17.34
CA THR A 1 -11.31 -24.27 -16.65
C THR A 1 -11.53 -22.97 -15.90
N LEU A 2 -12.81 -22.65 -15.55
CA LEU A 2 -13.14 -21.48 -14.74
C LEU A 2 -12.37 -21.48 -13.42
N GLU A 3 -12.33 -22.60 -12.74
CA GLU A 3 -11.61 -22.73 -11.46
C GLU A 3 -10.11 -22.42 -11.60
N GLN A 4 -9.48 -22.85 -12.70
CA GLN A 4 -8.07 -22.49 -12.98
C GLN A 4 -7.89 -20.99 -13.25
N ASP A 5 -8.86 -20.29 -13.85
CA ASP A 5 -8.80 -18.84 -13.99
C ASP A 5 -8.93 -18.17 -12.62
N LEU A 6 -9.89 -18.59 -11.83
CA LEU A 6 -10.10 -18.06 -10.49
C LEU A 6 -8.89 -18.30 -9.55
N SER A 7 -8.21 -19.46 -9.67
CA SER A 7 -7.04 -19.78 -8.86
C SER A 7 -5.84 -18.84 -9.07
N ARG A 8 -5.78 -18.19 -10.24
CA ARG A 8 -4.70 -17.25 -10.61
C ARG A 8 -5.00 -15.80 -10.26
N ARG A 9 -6.17 -15.52 -9.68
CA ARG A 9 -6.53 -14.19 -9.22
C ARG A 9 -5.67 -13.79 -8.01
N ASP A 10 -5.63 -12.48 -7.72
CA ASP A 10 -4.85 -11.92 -6.61
C ASP A 10 -5.48 -12.20 -5.24
N LEU A 11 -6.76 -11.90 -5.09
CA LEU A 11 -7.49 -12.02 -3.82
C LEU A 11 -8.74 -12.89 -3.97
N THR A 12 -9.12 -13.62 -2.91
CA THR A 12 -10.32 -14.45 -2.85
C THR A 12 -11.57 -13.66 -3.16
N ILE A 13 -11.68 -12.42 -2.68
CA ILE A 13 -12.81 -11.51 -2.97
C ILE A 13 -12.94 -11.15 -4.45
N ASN A 14 -11.88 -11.31 -5.24
CA ASN A 14 -11.84 -11.11 -6.69
C ASN A 14 -11.96 -12.44 -7.46
N ALA A 15 -12.04 -13.58 -6.75
CA ALA A 15 -12.09 -14.93 -7.31
C ALA A 15 -13.47 -15.57 -7.19
N ILE A 16 -14.52 -14.77 -7.16
CA ILE A 16 -15.92 -15.16 -7.20
C ILE A 16 -16.42 -14.93 -8.63
N ALA A 17 -17.14 -15.89 -9.18
CA ALA A 17 -17.81 -15.78 -10.48
C ALA A 17 -19.31 -15.96 -10.31
N GLU A 18 -20.09 -15.47 -11.28
CA GLU A 18 -21.53 -15.69 -11.38
C GLU A 18 -21.82 -16.45 -12.66
N SER A 19 -22.60 -17.52 -12.56
CA SER A 19 -23.08 -18.29 -13.69
C SER A 19 -24.25 -17.56 -14.40
N ALA A 20 -24.62 -18.01 -15.58
CA ALA A 20 -25.68 -17.39 -16.38
C ALA A 20 -27.07 -17.45 -15.70
N ASP A 21 -27.29 -18.39 -14.79
CA ASP A 21 -28.49 -18.54 -13.96
C ASP A 21 -28.43 -17.83 -12.61
N GLY A 22 -27.38 -17.02 -12.40
CA GLY A 22 -27.22 -16.20 -11.19
C GLY A 22 -26.61 -16.94 -9.99
N GLN A 23 -26.14 -18.18 -10.15
CA GLN A 23 -25.48 -18.90 -9.07
C GLN A 23 -24.05 -18.40 -8.88
N LEU A 24 -23.66 -18.11 -7.63
CA LEU A 24 -22.28 -17.74 -7.31
C LEU A 24 -21.40 -18.99 -7.26
N ILE A 25 -20.26 -18.88 -7.94
CA ILE A 25 -19.20 -19.91 -7.97
C ILE A 25 -18.01 -19.33 -7.20
N ASP A 26 -17.78 -19.85 -6.01
CA ASP A 26 -16.78 -19.33 -5.05
C ASP A 26 -15.93 -20.48 -4.48
N PRO A 27 -15.02 -21.04 -5.28
CA PRO A 27 -14.21 -22.20 -4.85
C PRO A 27 -13.13 -21.82 -3.80
N TYR A 28 -12.88 -20.52 -3.58
CA TYR A 28 -11.81 -20.05 -2.72
C TYR A 28 -12.28 -19.29 -1.49
N GLY A 29 -13.61 -19.28 -1.21
CA GLY A 29 -14.15 -18.69 0.01
C GLY A 29 -14.16 -17.16 0.03
N GLY A 30 -14.24 -16.52 -1.13
CA GLY A 30 -14.25 -15.05 -1.23
C GLY A 30 -15.43 -14.41 -0.52
N GLN A 31 -16.62 -15.06 -0.52
CA GLN A 31 -17.80 -14.58 0.21
C GLN A 31 -17.57 -14.58 1.72
N GLN A 32 -16.88 -15.59 2.26
CA GLN A 32 -16.51 -15.64 3.67
C GLN A 32 -15.52 -14.51 3.99
N ASP A 33 -14.48 -14.34 3.18
CA ASP A 33 -13.50 -13.26 3.38
C ASP A 33 -14.14 -11.86 3.26
N ILE A 34 -15.15 -11.67 2.43
CA ILE A 34 -15.96 -10.45 2.40
C ILE A 34 -16.68 -10.24 3.75
N ALA A 35 -17.32 -11.27 4.28
CA ALA A 35 -18.04 -11.20 5.56
C ALA A 35 -17.09 -10.93 6.74
N GLU A 36 -15.90 -11.54 6.72
CA GLU A 36 -14.84 -11.36 7.72
C GLU A 36 -13.98 -10.11 7.48
N ARG A 37 -14.19 -9.41 6.36
CA ARG A 37 -13.41 -8.23 5.95
C ARG A 37 -11.92 -8.53 5.83
N LYS A 38 -11.57 -9.63 5.18
CA LYS A 38 -10.19 -10.07 4.96
C LYS A 38 -9.78 -9.94 3.50
N LEU A 39 -8.56 -9.46 3.28
CA LEU A 39 -7.87 -9.48 2.00
C LEU A 39 -6.90 -10.65 2.00
N ARG A 40 -7.36 -11.78 1.46
CA ARG A 40 -6.63 -13.05 1.42
C ARG A 40 -6.22 -13.39 0.00
N HIS A 41 -4.97 -13.81 -0.23
CA HIS A 41 -4.53 -14.33 -1.51
C HIS A 41 -5.23 -15.66 -1.84
N VAL A 42 -5.45 -15.92 -3.13
CA VAL A 42 -6.20 -17.09 -3.56
C VAL A 42 -5.39 -18.38 -3.44
N SER A 43 -4.14 -18.37 -3.90
CA SER A 43 -3.29 -19.57 -4.00
C SER A 43 -1.81 -19.20 -4.07
N THR A 44 -0.95 -20.23 -4.12
CA THR A 44 0.49 -20.04 -4.35
C THR A 44 0.84 -19.38 -5.68
N ALA A 45 -0.07 -19.37 -6.68
CA ALA A 45 0.09 -18.61 -7.90
C ALA A 45 0.23 -17.09 -7.65
N PHE A 46 -0.05 -16.62 -6.45
CA PHE A 46 0.18 -15.23 -6.04
C PHE A 46 1.63 -14.79 -6.26
N ILE A 47 2.60 -15.68 -6.08
CA ILE A 47 4.04 -15.37 -6.25
C ILE A 47 4.46 -15.19 -7.72
N GLU A 48 3.63 -15.62 -8.69
CA GLU A 48 3.95 -15.52 -10.12
C GLU A 48 4.06 -14.06 -10.62
N ASP A 49 3.42 -13.13 -9.93
CA ASP A 49 3.46 -11.70 -10.27
C ASP A 49 3.68 -10.84 -9.03
N PRO A 50 4.93 -10.35 -8.81
CA PRO A 50 5.27 -9.51 -7.65
C PRO A 50 4.45 -8.22 -7.55
N LEU A 51 3.85 -7.72 -8.66
CA LEU A 51 2.96 -6.57 -8.64
C LEU A 51 1.74 -6.77 -7.73
N ARG A 52 1.38 -8.01 -7.45
CA ARG A 52 0.26 -8.33 -6.54
C ARG A 52 0.47 -7.79 -5.13
N VAL A 53 1.72 -7.59 -4.70
CA VAL A 53 2.04 -6.92 -3.42
C VAL A 53 1.47 -5.49 -3.41
N LEU A 54 1.70 -4.71 -4.49
CA LEU A 54 1.16 -3.36 -4.63
C LEU A 54 -0.37 -3.38 -4.78
N ARG A 55 -0.89 -4.39 -5.50
CA ARG A 55 -2.34 -4.55 -5.70
C ARG A 55 -3.07 -4.80 -4.39
N VAL A 56 -2.53 -5.68 -3.52
CA VAL A 56 -3.09 -5.93 -2.16
C VAL A 56 -3.07 -4.65 -1.34
N ALA A 57 -1.95 -3.91 -1.32
CA ALA A 57 -1.85 -2.63 -0.62
C ALA A 57 -2.87 -1.61 -1.14
N ARG A 58 -3.12 -1.57 -2.46
CA ARG A 58 -4.15 -0.72 -3.06
C ARG A 58 -5.57 -1.15 -2.66
N PHE A 59 -5.87 -2.46 -2.67
CA PHE A 59 -7.17 -2.95 -2.21
C PHE A 59 -7.38 -2.67 -0.71
N ALA A 60 -6.33 -2.75 0.10
CA ALA A 60 -6.37 -2.32 1.50
C ALA A 60 -6.74 -0.82 1.60
N ALA A 61 -6.11 0.03 0.79
CA ALA A 61 -6.45 1.46 0.73
C ALA A 61 -7.90 1.72 0.29
N ARG A 62 -8.43 0.91 -0.64
CA ARG A 62 -9.83 1.01 -1.10
C ARG A 62 -10.83 0.63 -0.02
N PHE A 63 -10.59 -0.48 0.67
CA PHE A 63 -11.55 -1.12 1.56
C PHE A 63 -11.31 -0.83 3.03
N GLN A 64 -10.26 -0.07 3.39
CA GLN A 64 -9.99 0.35 4.77
C GLN A 64 -11.21 0.98 5.45
N PRO A 65 -11.98 1.92 4.81
CA PRO A 65 -13.14 2.52 5.47
C PRO A 65 -14.27 1.52 5.78
N LEU A 66 -14.24 0.35 5.14
CA LEU A 66 -15.17 -0.75 5.41
C LEU A 66 -14.62 -1.72 6.47
N GLY A 67 -13.42 -1.46 7.00
CA GLY A 67 -12.77 -2.25 8.04
C GLY A 67 -12.04 -3.50 7.53
N PHE A 68 -11.73 -3.58 6.23
CA PHE A 68 -10.92 -4.68 5.69
C PHE A 68 -9.47 -4.60 6.14
N THR A 69 -8.89 -5.75 6.43
CA THR A 69 -7.48 -5.92 6.79
C THR A 69 -6.82 -7.00 5.93
N VAL A 70 -5.53 -6.89 5.70
CA VAL A 70 -4.77 -7.96 5.02
C VAL A 70 -4.69 -9.17 5.96
N ALA A 71 -4.97 -10.37 5.45
CA ALA A 71 -4.86 -11.61 6.22
C ALA A 71 -3.38 -11.89 6.56
N ASP A 72 -3.12 -12.43 7.76
CA ASP A 72 -1.75 -12.62 8.28
C ASP A 72 -0.88 -13.48 7.36
N GLU A 73 -1.44 -14.55 6.80
CA GLU A 73 -0.77 -15.41 5.84
C GLU A 73 -0.48 -14.70 4.51
N THR A 74 -1.33 -13.77 4.09
CA THR A 74 -1.10 -12.94 2.88
C THR A 74 0.01 -11.94 3.14
N LEU A 75 0.00 -11.29 4.30
CA LEU A 75 1.06 -10.40 4.72
C LEU A 75 2.41 -11.13 4.83
N ALA A 76 2.42 -12.34 5.39
CA ALA A 76 3.62 -13.18 5.45
C ALA A 76 4.15 -13.54 4.06
N LEU A 77 3.25 -13.85 3.11
CA LEU A 77 3.62 -14.12 1.73
C LEU A 77 4.17 -12.86 1.03
N MET A 78 3.56 -11.70 1.25
CA MET A 78 4.08 -10.41 0.73
C MET A 78 5.48 -10.11 1.26
N LYS A 79 5.74 -10.35 2.56
CA LYS A 79 7.09 -10.23 3.17
C LYS A 79 8.11 -11.17 2.49
N SER A 80 7.71 -12.41 2.20
CA SER A 80 8.55 -13.38 1.52
C SER A 80 8.91 -12.93 0.09
N ILE A 81 7.94 -12.42 -0.68
CA ILE A 81 8.17 -11.89 -2.03
C ILE A 81 9.09 -10.66 -1.98
N THR A 82 8.91 -9.78 -1.01
CA THR A 82 9.81 -8.63 -0.81
C THR A 82 11.24 -9.09 -0.53
N ALA A 83 11.40 -10.07 0.35
CA ALA A 83 12.71 -10.60 0.75
C ALA A 83 13.41 -11.38 -0.37
N SER A 84 12.68 -11.93 -1.34
CA SER A 84 13.27 -12.65 -2.49
C SER A 84 13.92 -11.73 -3.53
N GLY A 85 13.69 -10.39 -3.46
CA GLY A 85 14.19 -9.42 -4.45
C GLY A 85 13.35 -9.30 -5.72
N GLU A 86 12.25 -10.05 -5.84
CA GLU A 86 11.40 -10.04 -7.04
C GLU A 86 10.77 -8.66 -7.33
N LEU A 87 10.57 -7.83 -6.30
CA LEU A 87 10.05 -6.48 -6.50
C LEU A 87 10.97 -5.57 -7.30
N GLU A 88 12.28 -5.81 -7.27
CA GLU A 88 13.28 -5.02 -7.99
C GLU A 88 13.19 -5.22 -9.52
N HIS A 89 12.54 -6.30 -9.97
CA HIS A 89 12.32 -6.60 -11.38
C HIS A 89 11.04 -5.98 -11.96
N LEU A 90 10.24 -5.31 -11.13
CA LEU A 90 9.07 -4.59 -11.60
C LEU A 90 9.47 -3.35 -12.40
N THR A 91 8.82 -3.13 -13.55
CA THR A 91 9.07 -1.92 -14.32
C THR A 91 8.48 -0.69 -13.63
N PRO A 92 9.14 0.48 -13.72
CA PRO A 92 8.66 1.72 -13.10
C PRO A 92 7.22 2.08 -13.51
N GLU A 93 6.83 1.79 -14.76
CA GLU A 93 5.50 2.07 -15.28
C GLU A 93 4.42 1.25 -14.56
N ARG A 94 4.69 -0.03 -14.26
CA ARG A 94 3.76 -0.90 -13.53
C ARG A 94 3.61 -0.43 -12.08
N ILE A 95 4.74 -0.08 -11.43
CA ILE A 95 4.74 0.47 -10.07
C ILE A 95 3.93 1.77 -10.04
N TRP A 96 4.21 2.67 -10.98
CA TRP A 96 3.53 3.96 -11.07
C TRP A 96 2.02 3.82 -11.28
N GLN A 97 1.58 2.95 -12.18
CA GLN A 97 0.16 2.74 -12.45
C GLN A 97 -0.61 2.26 -11.21
N GLU A 98 -0.06 1.31 -10.45
CA GLU A 98 -0.71 0.84 -9.21
C GLU A 98 -0.66 1.93 -8.12
N THR A 99 0.44 2.68 -8.01
CA THR A 99 0.57 3.80 -7.06
C THR A 99 -0.44 4.91 -7.38
N LEU A 100 -0.57 5.32 -8.65
CA LEU A 100 -1.53 6.33 -9.07
C LEU A 100 -2.98 5.92 -8.74
N ARG A 101 -3.32 4.64 -8.98
CA ARG A 101 -4.62 4.09 -8.59
C ARG A 101 -4.80 4.10 -7.07
N ALA A 102 -3.75 3.74 -6.30
CA ALA A 102 -3.80 3.75 -4.85
C ALA A 102 -3.99 5.17 -4.28
N LEU A 103 -3.35 6.18 -4.88
CA LEU A 103 -3.56 7.57 -4.53
C LEU A 103 -5.00 8.05 -4.80
N SER A 104 -5.72 7.40 -5.71
CA SER A 104 -7.13 7.69 -6.02
C SER A 104 -8.11 6.97 -5.09
N GLU A 105 -7.65 6.03 -4.25
CA GLU A 105 -8.51 5.24 -3.36
C GLU A 105 -8.95 6.04 -2.10
N ASN A 106 -9.81 5.42 -1.30
CA ASN A 106 -10.44 6.05 -0.14
C ASN A 106 -9.45 6.35 1.02
N SER A 107 -8.39 5.56 1.15
CA SER A 107 -7.38 5.72 2.21
C SER A 107 -5.96 5.48 1.65
N PRO A 108 -5.40 6.43 0.87
CA PRO A 108 -4.05 6.28 0.28
C PRO A 108 -2.96 6.08 1.35
N ARG A 109 -3.17 6.60 2.56
CA ARG A 109 -2.32 6.34 3.72
C ARG A 109 -2.11 4.84 3.94
N THR A 110 -3.18 4.04 3.88
CA THR A 110 -3.13 2.59 4.10
C THR A 110 -2.26 1.87 3.07
N TYR A 111 -2.18 2.38 1.84
CA TYR A 111 -1.25 1.86 0.83
C TYR A 111 0.20 1.96 1.31
N ILE A 112 0.60 3.11 1.85
CA ILE A 112 1.95 3.34 2.37
C ILE A 112 2.20 2.43 3.58
N GLU A 113 1.23 2.34 4.51
CA GLU A 113 1.34 1.52 5.72
C GLU A 113 1.52 0.04 5.40
N VAL A 114 0.71 -0.53 4.48
CA VAL A 114 0.81 -1.94 4.08
C VAL A 114 2.13 -2.23 3.36
N LEU A 115 2.56 -1.35 2.45
CA LEU A 115 3.86 -1.52 1.79
C LEU A 115 5.02 -1.45 2.79
N ARG A 116 4.91 -0.59 3.81
CA ARG A 116 5.91 -0.50 4.87
C ARG A 116 5.92 -1.76 5.73
N GLU A 117 4.76 -2.26 6.12
CA GLU A 117 4.62 -3.44 6.97
C GLU A 117 5.19 -4.71 6.32
N CYS A 118 5.05 -4.86 5.00
CA CYS A 118 5.66 -5.98 4.27
C CYS A 118 7.10 -5.71 3.78
N GLY A 119 7.66 -4.53 4.08
CA GLY A 119 9.01 -4.12 3.68
C GLY A 119 9.14 -3.62 2.23
N ALA A 120 8.08 -3.67 1.44
CA ALA A 120 8.08 -3.26 0.04
C ALA A 120 8.30 -1.74 -0.13
N LEU A 121 7.90 -0.91 0.85
CA LEU A 121 8.13 0.53 0.81
C LEU A 121 9.62 0.84 0.70
N LYS A 122 10.45 0.16 1.48
CA LYS A 122 11.91 0.34 1.47
C LYS A 122 12.55 -0.03 0.13
N VAL A 123 12.00 -1.02 -0.57
CA VAL A 123 12.52 -1.49 -1.86
C VAL A 123 12.07 -0.56 -2.99
N LEU A 124 10.80 -0.18 -3.01
CA LEU A 124 10.18 0.53 -4.13
C LEU A 124 10.24 2.06 -4.00
N PHE A 125 10.21 2.57 -2.77
CA PHE A 125 10.17 4.00 -2.44
C PHE A 125 11.08 4.29 -1.23
N PRO A 126 12.40 4.04 -1.34
CA PRO A 126 13.33 4.18 -0.22
C PRO A 126 13.36 5.59 0.38
N GLU A 127 13.07 6.62 -0.42
CA GLU A 127 13.00 8.00 0.04
C GLU A 127 11.81 8.22 0.99
N LEU A 128 10.67 7.57 0.73
CA LEU A 128 9.51 7.62 1.62
C LEU A 128 9.76 6.81 2.89
N ASP A 129 10.37 5.63 2.78
CA ASP A 129 10.66 4.78 3.93
C ASP A 129 11.62 5.47 4.92
N ARG A 130 12.59 6.25 4.41
CA ARG A 130 13.54 7.01 5.22
C ARG A 130 12.91 8.09 6.08
N LEU A 131 11.71 8.56 5.78
CA LEU A 131 11.03 9.58 6.59
C LEU A 131 10.64 9.06 7.98
N PHE A 132 10.41 7.76 8.10
CA PHE A 132 10.01 7.15 9.36
C PHE A 132 11.19 7.05 10.34
N GLY A 133 11.00 7.56 11.54
CA GLY A 133 12.04 7.66 12.56
C GLY A 133 12.86 8.95 12.49
N VAL A 134 12.64 9.82 11.50
CA VAL A 134 13.32 11.12 11.40
C VAL A 134 12.60 12.15 12.28
N PRO A 135 13.26 12.69 13.33
CA PRO A 135 12.61 13.62 14.25
C PRO A 135 12.48 15.02 13.65
N GLN A 136 11.36 15.69 13.95
CA GLN A 136 11.15 17.09 13.67
C GLN A 136 10.74 17.87 14.94
N ARG A 137 10.69 19.20 14.85
CA ARG A 137 10.46 20.07 16.01
C ARG A 137 9.03 19.93 16.54
N ALA A 138 8.89 19.55 17.83
CA ALA A 138 7.61 19.34 18.48
C ALA A 138 6.74 20.61 18.60
N ASP A 139 7.35 21.80 18.56
CA ASP A 139 6.64 23.08 18.61
C ASP A 139 5.85 23.40 17.32
N PHE A 140 6.23 22.78 16.19
CA PHE A 140 5.52 22.88 14.93
C PHE A 140 4.84 21.57 14.51
N HIS A 141 5.37 20.45 14.96
CA HIS A 141 4.95 19.09 14.57
C HIS A 141 4.80 18.23 15.83
N PRO A 142 3.63 18.27 16.51
CA PRO A 142 3.42 17.50 17.75
C PRO A 142 3.65 16.00 17.62
N GLU A 143 3.47 15.45 16.41
CA GLU A 143 3.73 14.06 16.05
C GLU A 143 5.22 13.69 16.06
N VAL A 144 6.12 14.69 16.02
CA VAL A 144 7.58 14.59 16.05
C VAL A 144 8.24 13.76 14.95
N ASP A 145 7.61 12.70 14.47
CA ASP A 145 8.12 11.79 13.42
C ASP A 145 7.65 12.24 12.03
N THR A 146 8.60 12.41 11.10
CA THR A 146 8.32 12.89 9.72
C THR A 146 7.48 11.88 8.93
N GLY A 147 7.68 10.57 9.14
CA GLY A 147 6.86 9.54 8.47
C GLY A 147 5.42 9.53 9.01
N ILE A 148 5.23 9.74 10.31
CA ILE A 148 3.88 9.91 10.89
C ILE A 148 3.24 11.20 10.37
N HIS A 149 4.01 12.30 10.26
CA HIS A 149 3.55 13.54 9.63
C HIS A 149 3.03 13.29 8.21
N LEU A 150 3.81 12.57 7.38
CA LEU A 150 3.40 12.19 6.03
C LEU A 150 2.03 11.50 6.02
N LEU A 151 1.85 10.49 6.89
CA LEU A 151 0.57 9.75 6.96
C LEU A 151 -0.59 10.66 7.36
N MET A 152 -0.39 11.58 8.30
CA MET A 152 -1.40 12.56 8.71
C MET A 152 -1.71 13.56 7.60
N ALA A 153 -0.70 14.04 6.88
CA ALA A 153 -0.85 14.93 5.73
C ALA A 153 -1.63 14.24 4.59
N MET A 154 -1.39 12.95 4.34
CA MET A 154 -2.15 12.15 3.37
C MET A 154 -3.64 12.04 3.75
N ASP A 155 -3.96 11.88 5.04
CA ASP A 155 -5.35 11.87 5.52
C ASP A 155 -6.04 13.23 5.26
N GLN A 156 -5.34 14.34 5.46
CA GLN A 156 -5.90 15.67 5.18
C GLN A 156 -6.05 15.90 3.66
N ALA A 157 -5.05 15.53 2.87
CA ALA A 157 -5.12 15.62 1.40
C ALA A 157 -6.34 14.85 0.85
N THR A 158 -6.63 13.68 1.42
CA THR A 158 -7.79 12.86 1.03
C THR A 158 -9.11 13.56 1.30
N LYS A 159 -9.22 14.31 2.40
CA LYS A 159 -10.42 15.08 2.73
C LYS A 159 -10.59 16.33 1.86
N LEU A 160 -9.48 16.96 1.48
CA LEU A 160 -9.46 18.24 0.77
C LEU A 160 -9.56 18.08 -0.75
N SER A 161 -9.04 17.00 -1.31
CA SER A 161 -9.02 16.78 -2.76
C SER A 161 -9.24 15.32 -3.13
N PRO A 162 -10.12 15.03 -4.10
CA PRO A 162 -10.25 13.70 -4.68
C PRO A 162 -9.12 13.39 -5.68
N GLY A 163 -8.38 14.41 -6.16
CA GLY A 163 -7.39 14.29 -7.23
C GLY A 163 -6.10 13.61 -6.76
N PRO A 164 -5.60 12.61 -7.50
CA PRO A 164 -4.35 11.93 -7.16
C PRO A 164 -3.12 12.85 -7.27
N GLU A 165 -3.18 13.93 -8.06
CA GLU A 165 -2.08 14.89 -8.25
C GLU A 165 -1.74 15.62 -6.96
N VAL A 166 -2.78 16.10 -6.24
CA VAL A 166 -2.61 16.78 -4.95
C VAL A 166 -2.06 15.78 -3.93
N ARG A 167 -2.60 14.56 -3.89
CA ARG A 167 -2.15 13.51 -2.98
C ARG A 167 -0.72 13.07 -3.27
N PHE A 168 -0.33 13.03 -4.55
CA PHE A 168 1.04 12.78 -4.95
C PHE A 168 1.97 13.92 -4.49
N ALA A 169 1.60 15.17 -4.71
CA ALA A 169 2.38 16.30 -4.23
C ALA A 169 2.59 16.25 -2.70
N VAL A 170 1.52 15.92 -1.94
CA VAL A 170 1.62 15.73 -0.49
C VAL A 170 2.50 14.53 -0.14
N MET A 171 2.44 13.43 -0.88
CA MET A 171 3.32 12.27 -0.65
C MET A 171 4.81 12.63 -0.81
N MET A 172 5.14 13.59 -1.68
CA MET A 172 6.51 13.97 -2.03
C MET A 172 7.06 15.20 -1.28
N HIS A 173 6.21 16.00 -0.60
CA HIS A 173 6.57 17.35 -0.13
C HIS A 173 7.75 17.40 0.86
N ASP A 174 7.96 16.35 1.62
CA ASP A 174 8.94 16.31 2.72
C ASP A 174 10.10 15.32 2.47
N LEU A 175 10.29 14.80 1.26
CA LEU A 175 11.32 13.79 0.97
C LEU A 175 12.72 14.24 1.39
N GLY A 176 13.04 15.52 1.26
CA GLY A 176 14.32 16.11 1.66
C GLY A 176 14.62 15.95 3.15
N LYS A 177 13.60 15.85 4.02
CA LYS A 177 13.81 15.63 5.46
C LYS A 177 14.48 14.28 5.77
N GLY A 178 14.26 13.27 4.94
CA GLY A 178 14.85 11.94 5.09
C GLY A 178 16.37 11.86 4.90
N ILE A 179 16.98 12.92 4.37
CA ILE A 179 18.45 13.02 4.16
C ILE A 179 19.10 14.12 5.01
N THR A 180 18.34 14.75 5.91
CA THR A 180 18.88 15.78 6.81
C THR A 180 19.96 15.17 7.71
N PRO A 181 21.18 15.78 7.76
CA PRO A 181 22.25 15.30 8.62
C PRO A 181 21.85 15.30 10.11
N GLU A 182 22.22 14.25 10.86
CA GLU A 182 21.83 14.07 12.28
C GLU A 182 22.17 15.27 13.16
N HIS A 183 23.31 15.96 12.91
CA HIS A 183 23.74 17.09 13.70
C HIS A 183 22.89 18.37 13.49
N ILE A 184 22.04 18.40 12.46
CA ILE A 184 21.12 19.50 12.19
C ILE A 184 19.75 19.24 12.80
N LEU A 185 19.39 17.95 12.95
CA LEU A 185 18.09 17.54 13.48
C LEU A 185 17.81 18.15 14.87
N PRO A 186 16.56 18.51 15.18
CA PRO A 186 15.35 18.33 14.38
C PRO A 186 14.96 19.55 13.52
N ARG A 187 15.87 20.43 13.16
CA ARG A 187 15.57 21.71 12.53
C ARG A 187 15.29 21.63 11.03
N HIS A 188 15.79 20.62 10.32
CA HIS A 188 15.61 20.41 8.87
C HIS A 188 15.91 21.67 8.00
N ILE A 189 16.94 22.43 8.35
CA ILE A 189 17.31 23.62 7.57
C ILE A 189 17.82 23.17 6.20
N GLY A 190 17.26 23.72 5.11
CA GLY A 190 17.68 23.41 3.74
C GLY A 190 17.07 22.11 3.16
N HIS A 191 16.06 21.52 3.78
CA HIS A 191 15.40 20.31 3.26
C HIS A 191 14.59 20.56 1.97
N GLU A 192 14.41 21.81 1.58
CA GLU A 192 13.65 22.24 0.40
C GLU A 192 14.56 22.38 -0.85
N GLU A 193 15.88 22.28 -0.69
CA GLU A 193 16.88 22.33 -1.75
C GLU A 193 17.21 20.92 -2.25
#